data_c13680bc04b008162d337c94446a6d51
#
_entry.id   c13680bc04b008162d337c94446a6d51
#
_cell.length_a   1.000
_cell.length_b   1.000
_cell.length_c   1.000
_cell.angle_alpha   90.00
_cell.angle_beta   90.00
_cell.angle_gamma   90.00
#
_symmetry.space_group_name_H-M   'P 1'
#
loop_
_entity.id
_entity.type
_entity.pdbx_description
1 polymer ?
#
loop_
_entity_poly.entity_id
_entity_poly.type
_entity_poly.pdbx_seq_one_letter_code
_entity_poly.pdbx_strand_id
1 'polypeptide(L)'
;MGRAPRTAALVVVVVLIGACTAANPSATPSPTPTRDPNALNVTALLDLSGSRAPNGAPQRDALQLWADQHASGTPRVRLKITDVASSPSKTALELRREVVEARADAIIVGVSVDYDDALANLVQLARVPVLFTLPIPEPATRGGGWVFALAPTPAQLARVVLDDAARRAVLSSGLVVSDESTTAITDRIAFVKELARRTVTPNVVTVTASEATQKLRPLLATTSIVFLAGTPRTYLEAARTVTAGTTLYLSYVCDYGDIGDLRDAAPLALWPGSRWVAAPASGTSSTARTSFIQAYMDRAGPPTSVAASAYDALALLSAAAERSIDPIVMRDLLQSGTFAGVATTYTFSPSQHAGFNTGDLALLRYVAPRVPPAVQ
;
A
#
# COMPACT_ATOMS: atom_id res chain seq x y z
N MET A 1 13.36 6.39 -86.79
CA MET A 1 12.45 6.41 -85.61
C MET A 1 13.14 7.05 -84.45
N GLY A 2 12.99 8.36 -84.33
CA GLY A 2 13.73 9.19 -83.40
C GLY A 2 12.98 9.41 -82.08
N ARG A 3 13.68 9.27 -80.99
CA ARG A 3 13.20 9.72 -79.67
C ARG A 3 13.94 11.01 -79.32
N ALA A 4 13.17 12.06 -79.15
CA ALA A 4 13.64 13.35 -78.65
C ALA A 4 13.81 13.34 -77.07
N PRO A 5 14.80 14.01 -76.52
CA PRO A 5 14.95 14.17 -75.10
C PRO A 5 14.11 15.36 -74.57
N ARG A 6 13.35 15.13 -73.56
CA ARG A 6 12.64 16.19 -72.77
C ARG A 6 13.58 16.75 -71.74
N THR A 7 13.96 18.00 -71.92
CA THR A 7 14.65 18.84 -70.92
C THR A 7 13.67 19.24 -69.80
N ALA A 8 13.93 18.86 -68.56
CA ALA A 8 13.21 19.34 -67.41
C ALA A 8 13.93 20.57 -66.86
N ALA A 9 13.24 21.69 -66.84
CA ALA A 9 13.72 22.93 -66.20
C ALA A 9 13.52 22.84 -64.66
N LEU A 10 14.62 22.98 -63.95
CA LEU A 10 14.65 23.04 -62.49
C LEU A 10 14.40 24.48 -62.07
N VAL A 11 13.23 24.77 -61.48
CA VAL A 11 12.94 26.09 -60.87
C VAL A 11 13.38 26.03 -59.41
N VAL A 12 14.45 26.76 -59.10
CA VAL A 12 14.93 26.94 -57.68
C VAL A 12 14.15 28.11 -57.09
N VAL A 13 13.25 27.79 -56.15
CA VAL A 13 12.56 28.80 -55.34
C VAL A 13 13.40 29.01 -54.07
N VAL A 14 14.07 30.14 -54.01
CA VAL A 14 14.78 30.62 -52.78
C VAL A 14 13.75 31.26 -51.86
N VAL A 15 13.38 30.53 -50.81
CA VAL A 15 12.55 31.07 -49.70
C VAL A 15 13.48 31.72 -48.69
N LEU A 16 13.48 33.03 -48.65
CA LEU A 16 14.10 33.84 -47.57
C LEU A 16 13.26 33.71 -46.31
N ILE A 17 13.71 32.84 -45.36
CA ILE A 17 13.14 32.77 -44.02
C ILE A 17 13.77 33.88 -43.21
N GLY A 18 13.03 34.97 -43.03
CA GLY A 18 13.35 36.02 -42.05
C GLY A 18 13.16 35.45 -40.63
N ALA A 19 14.27 35.12 -39.96
CA ALA A 19 14.24 34.72 -38.56
C ALA A 19 14.00 35.96 -37.69
N CYS A 20 12.73 36.22 -37.34
CA CYS A 20 12.43 37.06 -36.18
C CYS A 20 12.85 36.29 -34.93
N THR A 21 14.05 36.59 -34.40
CA THR A 21 14.42 36.20 -33.04
C THR A 21 13.60 37.06 -32.08
N ALA A 22 12.38 36.56 -31.77
CA ALA A 22 11.67 37.00 -30.59
C ALA A 22 12.54 36.61 -29.39
N ALA A 23 13.15 37.56 -28.70
CA ALA A 23 13.81 37.32 -27.43
C ALA A 23 12.74 36.70 -26.50
N ASN A 24 12.87 35.39 -26.21
CA ASN A 24 12.07 34.79 -25.17
C ASN A 24 12.31 35.60 -23.89
N PRO A 25 11.27 36.17 -23.27
CA PRO A 25 11.44 36.74 -21.95
C PRO A 25 12.01 35.64 -21.07
N SER A 26 13.22 35.87 -20.55
CA SER A 26 13.84 34.97 -19.58
C SER A 26 12.79 34.72 -18.50
N ALA A 27 12.26 33.49 -18.44
CA ALA A 27 11.34 33.12 -17.39
C ALA A 27 12.08 33.38 -16.07
N THR A 28 11.65 34.39 -15.35
CA THR A 28 12.15 34.67 -14.00
C THR A 28 11.99 33.38 -13.23
N PRO A 29 13.06 32.81 -12.67
CA PRO A 29 12.93 31.58 -11.91
C PRO A 29 11.89 31.83 -10.82
N SER A 30 10.83 30.99 -10.82
CA SER A 30 9.80 31.07 -9.77
C SER A 30 10.52 30.92 -8.44
N PRO A 31 10.34 31.80 -7.47
CA PRO A 31 11.05 31.71 -6.21
C PRO A 31 10.75 30.35 -5.61
N THR A 32 11.79 29.58 -5.29
CA THR A 32 11.67 28.33 -4.56
C THR A 32 10.88 28.65 -3.30
N PRO A 33 9.75 28.00 -3.03
CA PRO A 33 8.94 28.31 -1.86
C PRO A 33 9.80 28.16 -0.62
N THR A 34 9.93 29.24 0.15
CA THR A 34 10.68 29.21 1.41
C THR A 34 9.97 28.24 2.35
N ARG A 35 10.65 27.17 2.74
CA ARG A 35 10.11 26.23 3.73
C ARG A 35 9.84 26.95 5.04
N ASP A 36 8.64 26.75 5.58
CA ASP A 36 8.28 27.20 6.91
C ASP A 36 8.95 26.27 7.93
N PRO A 37 9.94 26.72 8.73
CA PRO A 37 10.66 25.86 9.66
C PRO A 37 9.76 25.32 10.79
N ASN A 38 8.57 25.88 10.95
CA ASN A 38 7.61 25.48 11.98
C ASN A 38 6.49 24.57 11.43
N ALA A 39 6.60 24.14 10.17
CA ALA A 39 5.59 23.29 9.55
C ALA A 39 6.22 22.14 8.77
N LEU A 40 5.69 20.96 8.95
CA LEU A 40 5.97 19.76 8.17
C LEU A 40 4.84 19.56 7.15
N ASN A 41 5.14 19.71 5.86
CA ASN A 41 4.16 19.48 4.80
C ASN A 41 4.19 18.00 4.38
N VAL A 42 3.12 17.29 4.62
CA VAL A 42 2.97 15.87 4.27
C VAL A 42 1.88 15.71 3.22
N THR A 43 2.21 15.07 2.10
CA THR A 43 1.21 14.66 1.11
C THR A 43 0.95 13.15 1.24
N ALA A 44 -0.32 12.76 1.40
CA ALA A 44 -0.75 11.38 1.38
C ALA A 44 -1.49 11.07 0.07
N LEU A 45 -1.02 10.07 -0.67
CA LEU A 45 -1.66 9.54 -1.89
C LEU A 45 -2.49 8.32 -1.50
N LEU A 46 -3.81 8.40 -1.65
CA LEU A 46 -4.75 7.36 -1.22
C LEU A 46 -5.74 7.01 -2.33
N ASP A 47 -6.24 5.78 -2.33
CA ASP A 47 -7.38 5.36 -3.15
C ASP A 47 -8.69 5.70 -2.42
N LEU A 48 -9.23 6.92 -2.60
CA LEU A 48 -10.50 7.33 -1.98
C LEU A 48 -11.69 7.08 -2.89
N SER A 49 -11.44 6.80 -4.16
CA SER A 49 -12.45 6.41 -5.14
C SER A 49 -11.94 5.25 -6.01
N GLY A 50 -12.84 4.65 -6.82
CA GLY A 50 -12.51 3.50 -7.65
C GLY A 50 -12.57 2.17 -6.89
N SER A 51 -12.03 1.10 -7.50
CA SER A 51 -12.18 -0.28 -7.00
C SER A 51 -11.45 -0.58 -5.69
N ARG A 52 -10.47 0.24 -5.30
CA ARG A 52 -9.68 0.09 -4.08
C ARG A 52 -10.00 1.13 -3.00
N ALA A 53 -11.09 1.89 -3.16
CA ALA A 53 -11.53 2.87 -2.17
C ALA A 53 -11.66 2.27 -0.74
N PRO A 54 -12.08 1.02 -0.53
CA PRO A 54 -12.08 0.39 0.79
C PRO A 54 -10.71 0.35 1.48
N ASN A 55 -9.60 0.40 0.73
CA ASN A 55 -8.24 0.49 1.32
C ASN A 55 -7.88 1.92 1.74
N GLY A 56 -8.36 2.91 1.02
CA GLY A 56 -7.99 4.31 1.23
C GLY A 56 -8.79 4.99 2.33
N ALA A 57 -10.08 4.70 2.45
CA ALA A 57 -10.94 5.33 3.44
C ALA A 57 -10.47 5.11 4.89
N PRO A 58 -10.13 3.89 5.34
CA PRO A 58 -9.58 3.67 6.68
C PRO A 58 -8.27 4.43 6.94
N GLN A 59 -7.43 4.53 5.94
CA GLN A 59 -6.17 5.27 6.04
C GLN A 59 -6.42 6.78 6.16
N ARG A 60 -7.31 7.33 5.35
CA ARG A 60 -7.73 8.74 5.46
C ARG A 60 -8.20 9.07 6.87
N ASP A 61 -9.09 8.24 7.42
CA ASP A 61 -9.69 8.48 8.72
C ASP A 61 -8.64 8.42 9.84
N ALA A 62 -7.66 7.53 9.72
CA ALA A 62 -6.53 7.42 10.64
C ALA A 62 -5.56 8.61 10.56
N LEU A 63 -5.24 9.06 9.34
CA LEU A 63 -4.38 10.24 9.12
C LEU A 63 -5.03 11.51 9.66
N GLN A 64 -6.33 11.68 9.41
CA GLN A 64 -7.08 12.81 9.94
C GLN A 64 -7.22 12.76 11.46
N LEU A 65 -7.48 11.57 12.03
CA LEU A 65 -7.52 11.38 13.49
C LEU A 65 -6.20 11.82 14.12
N TRP A 66 -5.06 11.37 13.57
CA TRP A 66 -3.75 11.77 14.07
C TRP A 66 -3.55 13.29 13.98
N ALA A 67 -3.86 13.89 12.83
CA ALA A 67 -3.70 15.33 12.60
C ALA A 67 -4.57 16.17 13.56
N ASP A 68 -5.81 15.74 13.81
CA ASP A 68 -6.72 16.41 14.76
C ASP A 68 -6.18 16.34 16.20
N GLN A 69 -5.66 15.19 16.62
CA GLN A 69 -5.09 14.98 17.95
C GLN A 69 -3.79 15.78 18.19
N HIS A 70 -3.06 16.13 17.12
CA HIS A 70 -1.76 16.80 17.19
C HIS A 70 -1.76 18.18 16.51
N ALA A 71 -2.92 18.83 16.41
CA ALA A 71 -3.08 20.11 15.72
C ALA A 71 -2.21 21.24 16.32
N SER A 72 -1.84 21.17 17.59
CA SER A 72 -0.97 22.13 18.30
C SER A 72 0.49 21.67 18.40
N GLY A 73 0.88 20.58 17.71
CA GLY A 73 2.26 20.07 17.70
C GLY A 73 3.28 21.06 17.07
N THR A 74 4.56 20.88 17.42
CA THR A 74 5.67 21.64 16.84
C THR A 74 6.74 20.67 16.34
N PRO A 75 7.05 20.65 15.01
CA PRO A 75 6.42 21.46 13.96
C PRO A 75 4.96 21.09 13.70
N ARG A 76 4.18 22.05 13.24
CA ARG A 76 2.79 21.78 12.85
C ARG A 76 2.74 20.92 11.59
N VAL A 77 2.05 19.79 11.64
CA VAL A 77 1.85 18.97 10.44
C VAL A 77 0.73 19.54 9.59
N ARG A 78 1.06 19.83 8.32
CA ARG A 78 0.11 20.23 7.27
C ARG A 78 -0.12 19.04 6.36
N LEU A 79 -1.20 18.32 6.59
CA LEU A 79 -1.57 17.12 5.84
C LEU A 79 -2.40 17.50 4.61
N LYS A 80 -1.92 17.08 3.43
CA LYS A 80 -2.66 17.12 2.17
C LYS A 80 -2.99 15.67 1.78
N ILE A 81 -4.26 15.35 1.59
CA ILE A 81 -4.70 14.05 1.09
C ILE A 81 -5.13 14.19 -0.38
N THR A 82 -4.59 13.35 -1.24
CA THR A 82 -4.87 13.32 -2.68
C THR A 82 -5.46 11.98 -3.07
N ASP A 83 -6.64 11.99 -3.67
CA ASP A 83 -7.27 10.80 -4.24
C ASP A 83 -6.64 10.43 -5.58
N VAL A 84 -6.06 9.25 -5.68
CA VAL A 84 -5.51 8.73 -6.94
C VAL A 84 -6.49 7.79 -7.68
N ALA A 85 -7.68 7.62 -7.15
CA ALA A 85 -8.84 6.97 -7.81
C ALA A 85 -8.54 5.54 -8.31
N SER A 86 -7.76 4.77 -7.55
CA SER A 86 -7.33 3.40 -7.90
C SER A 86 -6.59 3.30 -9.24
N SER A 87 -5.95 4.40 -9.67
CA SER A 87 -5.23 4.49 -10.95
C SER A 87 -3.71 4.54 -10.74
N PRO A 88 -2.96 3.52 -11.19
CA PRO A 88 -1.50 3.54 -11.13
C PRO A 88 -0.87 4.74 -11.86
N SER A 89 -1.41 5.11 -13.02
CA SER A 89 -0.92 6.26 -13.78
C SER A 89 -1.16 7.58 -13.05
N LYS A 90 -2.29 7.74 -12.37
CA LYS A 90 -2.57 8.93 -11.55
C LYS A 90 -1.66 8.96 -10.30
N THR A 91 -1.41 7.81 -9.69
CA THR A 91 -0.44 7.70 -8.58
C THR A 91 0.95 8.18 -9.01
N ALA A 92 1.47 7.69 -10.14
CA ALA A 92 2.76 8.10 -10.67
C ALA A 92 2.79 9.60 -11.03
N LEU A 93 1.70 10.12 -11.60
CA LEU A 93 1.58 11.55 -11.94
C LEU A 93 1.60 12.44 -10.69
N GLU A 94 0.81 12.11 -9.67
CA GLU A 94 0.75 12.92 -8.44
C GLU A 94 2.06 12.81 -7.65
N LEU A 95 2.67 11.62 -7.57
CA LEU A 95 3.98 11.46 -6.96
C LEU A 95 5.03 12.32 -7.69
N ARG A 96 5.03 12.30 -9.03
CA ARG A 96 5.94 13.15 -9.83
C ARG A 96 5.73 14.65 -9.57
N ARG A 97 4.48 15.08 -9.41
CA ARG A 97 4.19 16.48 -9.07
C ARG A 97 4.78 16.88 -7.73
N GLU A 98 4.59 16.05 -6.70
CA GLU A 98 5.16 16.33 -5.37
C GLU A 98 6.69 16.37 -5.41
N VAL A 99 7.32 15.48 -6.19
CA VAL A 99 8.77 15.43 -6.37
C VAL A 99 9.31 16.64 -7.13
N VAL A 100 8.72 16.96 -8.30
CA VAL A 100 9.23 18.03 -9.21
C VAL A 100 8.93 19.40 -8.65
N GLU A 101 7.76 19.59 -8.05
CA GLU A 101 7.34 20.88 -7.52
C GLU A 101 7.82 21.09 -6.07
N ALA A 102 8.54 20.10 -5.51
CA ALA A 102 9.12 20.11 -4.16
C ALA A 102 8.17 20.64 -3.07
N ARG A 103 6.90 20.23 -3.15
CA ARG A 103 5.83 20.74 -2.28
C ARG A 103 5.76 20.06 -0.92
N ALA A 104 6.11 18.78 -0.87
CA ALA A 104 6.06 17.98 0.34
C ALA A 104 7.44 17.86 0.99
N ASP A 105 7.47 17.84 2.32
CA ASP A 105 8.65 17.50 3.13
C ASP A 105 8.73 15.98 3.38
N ALA A 106 7.59 15.29 3.27
CA ALA A 106 7.47 13.84 3.27
C ALA A 106 6.23 13.39 2.50
N ILE A 107 6.25 12.16 1.98
CA ILE A 107 5.14 11.60 1.20
C ILE A 107 4.70 10.28 1.84
N ILE A 108 3.39 10.11 1.99
CA ILE A 108 2.77 8.83 2.39
C ILE A 108 2.10 8.24 1.16
N VAL A 109 2.42 6.98 0.84
CA VAL A 109 1.83 6.23 -0.28
C VAL A 109 0.99 5.10 0.29
N GLY A 110 -0.32 5.34 0.38
CA GLY A 110 -1.30 4.39 0.91
C GLY A 110 -2.06 3.65 -0.18
N VAL A 111 -1.39 3.39 -1.30
CA VAL A 111 -1.95 2.68 -2.45
C VAL A 111 -1.04 1.54 -2.87
N SER A 112 -1.62 0.51 -3.48
CA SER A 112 -0.84 -0.56 -4.09
C SER A 112 -0.17 -0.05 -5.36
N VAL A 113 1.13 -0.19 -5.45
CA VAL A 113 1.94 0.23 -6.59
C VAL A 113 2.75 -0.93 -7.14
N ASP A 114 2.95 -0.91 -8.43
CA ASP A 114 3.99 -1.71 -9.07
C ASP A 114 5.32 -0.96 -8.90
N TYR A 115 6.18 -1.51 -8.05
CA TYR A 115 7.45 -0.87 -7.71
C TYR A 115 8.50 -1.23 -8.76
N ASP A 116 8.32 -0.66 -9.96
CA ASP A 116 9.24 -0.79 -11.08
C ASP A 116 10.41 0.21 -11.01
N ASP A 117 11.32 0.13 -11.99
CA ASP A 117 12.48 1.01 -12.07
C ASP A 117 12.09 2.49 -12.24
N ALA A 118 10.97 2.78 -12.90
CA ALA A 118 10.50 4.15 -13.10
C ALA A 118 10.05 4.77 -11.77
N LEU A 119 9.28 4.03 -10.99
CA LEU A 119 8.86 4.46 -9.65
C LEU A 119 10.06 4.55 -8.70
N ALA A 120 10.98 3.57 -8.73
CA ALA A 120 12.20 3.57 -7.93
C ALA A 120 13.04 4.83 -8.20
N ASN A 121 13.27 5.15 -9.48
CA ASN A 121 14.00 6.36 -9.87
C ASN A 121 13.28 7.64 -9.42
N LEU A 122 11.96 7.69 -9.57
CA LEU A 122 11.17 8.84 -9.14
C LEU A 122 11.29 9.08 -7.64
N VAL A 123 11.21 8.04 -6.83
CA VAL A 123 11.35 8.15 -5.37
C VAL A 123 12.76 8.57 -4.97
N GLN A 124 13.79 8.09 -5.66
CA GLN A 124 15.18 8.55 -5.42
C GLN A 124 15.38 10.04 -5.76
N LEU A 125 14.68 10.54 -6.77
CA LEU A 125 14.70 11.96 -7.13
C LEU A 125 13.95 12.84 -6.12
N ALA A 126 13.00 12.28 -5.37
CA ALA A 126 12.21 13.02 -4.39
C ALA A 126 13.08 13.66 -3.31
N ARG A 127 14.11 12.97 -2.85
CA ARG A 127 14.99 13.36 -1.73
C ARG A 127 14.22 13.79 -0.47
N VAL A 128 13.05 13.18 -0.28
CA VAL A 128 12.22 13.29 0.92
C VAL A 128 11.80 11.88 1.34
N PRO A 129 11.56 11.62 2.64
CA PRO A 129 11.05 10.33 3.09
C PRO A 129 9.72 9.98 2.40
N VAL A 130 9.63 8.77 1.84
CA VAL A 130 8.42 8.21 1.22
C VAL A 130 8.04 6.96 2.00
N LEU A 131 6.92 7.04 2.73
CA LEU A 131 6.43 6.00 3.61
C LEU A 131 5.29 5.23 2.95
N PHE A 132 5.46 3.92 2.77
CA PHE A 132 4.43 3.03 2.23
C PHE A 132 3.66 2.36 3.37
N THR A 133 2.36 2.50 3.37
CA THR A 133 1.45 1.90 4.37
C THR A 133 0.81 0.60 3.89
N LEU A 134 1.00 0.25 2.62
CA LEU A 134 0.65 -1.05 2.03
C LEU A 134 1.91 -1.85 1.68
N PRO A 135 1.80 -3.18 1.58
CA PRO A 135 2.93 -4.04 1.24
C PRO A 135 3.58 -3.67 -0.09
N ILE A 136 4.91 -3.56 -0.08
CA ILE A 136 5.74 -3.35 -1.27
C ILE A 136 6.83 -4.42 -1.33
N PRO A 137 7.37 -4.75 -2.53
CA PRO A 137 8.44 -5.73 -2.66
C PRO A 137 9.68 -5.38 -1.83
N GLU A 138 10.32 -6.39 -1.23
CA GLU A 138 11.53 -6.20 -0.41
C GLU A 138 12.68 -5.42 -1.10
N PRO A 139 12.94 -5.59 -2.42
CA PRO A 139 13.98 -4.80 -3.07
C PRO A 139 13.80 -3.28 -2.94
N ALA A 140 12.55 -2.81 -2.86
CA ALA A 140 12.24 -1.40 -2.69
C ALA A 140 12.76 -0.82 -1.37
N THR A 141 12.93 -1.65 -0.35
CA THR A 141 13.32 -1.23 1.01
C THR A 141 14.79 -1.48 1.32
N ARG A 142 15.56 -2.01 0.37
CA ARG A 142 16.99 -2.27 0.55
C ARG A 142 17.85 -1.06 0.23
N GLY A 143 18.81 -0.80 1.11
CA GLY A 143 19.94 0.08 0.84
C GLY A 143 19.68 1.57 0.80
N GLY A 144 19.76 2.27 1.94
CA GLY A 144 20.03 3.71 2.04
C GLY A 144 19.12 4.69 1.26
N GLY A 145 17.99 4.20 0.76
CA GLY A 145 17.06 4.98 -0.04
C GLY A 145 16.12 5.85 0.78
N TRP A 146 15.16 6.43 0.10
CA TRP A 146 14.14 7.32 0.68
C TRP A 146 12.84 6.60 1.03
N VAL A 147 12.74 5.29 0.72
CA VAL A 147 11.55 4.45 0.94
C VAL A 147 11.58 3.82 2.31
N PHE A 148 10.45 3.90 3.02
CA PHE A 148 10.20 3.21 4.28
C PHE A 148 8.88 2.43 4.18
N ALA A 149 8.91 1.12 4.44
CA ALA A 149 7.71 0.29 4.45
C ALA A 149 7.21 0.08 5.89
N LEU A 150 5.97 0.52 6.13
CA LEU A 150 5.30 0.37 7.41
C LEU A 150 4.40 -0.87 7.44
N ALA A 151 3.99 -1.37 6.28
CA ALA A 151 3.32 -2.66 6.19
C ALA A 151 4.33 -3.82 6.21
N PRO A 152 3.89 -5.04 6.58
CA PRO A 152 4.69 -6.23 6.42
C PRO A 152 5.06 -6.45 4.95
N THR A 153 6.25 -7.02 4.69
CA THR A 153 6.62 -7.38 3.33
C THR A 153 5.77 -8.55 2.82
N PRO A 154 5.55 -8.67 1.51
CA PRO A 154 4.81 -9.81 0.93
C PRO A 154 5.39 -11.17 1.34
N ALA A 155 6.71 -11.26 1.51
CA ALA A 155 7.37 -12.50 1.96
C ALA A 155 7.06 -12.82 3.44
N GLN A 156 6.97 -11.80 4.32
CA GLN A 156 6.55 -12.00 5.72
C GLN A 156 5.11 -12.47 5.78
N LEU A 157 4.22 -11.87 4.98
CA LEU A 157 2.81 -12.26 4.89
C LEU A 157 2.64 -13.69 4.41
N ALA A 158 3.28 -14.06 3.30
CA ALA A 158 3.24 -15.42 2.76
C ALA A 158 3.73 -16.45 3.78
N ARG A 159 4.82 -16.14 4.51
CA ARG A 159 5.37 -17.04 5.52
C ARG A 159 4.40 -17.33 6.65
N VAL A 160 3.80 -16.29 7.25
CA VAL A 160 2.85 -16.44 8.36
C VAL A 160 1.62 -17.26 7.94
N VAL A 161 1.08 -16.99 6.76
CA VAL A 161 -0.04 -17.73 6.20
C VAL A 161 0.33 -19.18 5.94
N LEU A 162 1.46 -19.44 5.28
CA LEU A 162 1.88 -20.81 4.95
C LEU A 162 2.33 -21.62 6.16
N ASP A 163 2.85 -20.99 7.21
CA ASP A 163 3.14 -21.65 8.48
C ASP A 163 1.86 -22.16 9.16
N ASP A 164 0.80 -21.40 9.12
CA ASP A 164 -0.50 -21.82 9.65
C ASP A 164 -1.13 -22.88 8.76
N ALA A 165 -1.13 -22.69 7.46
CA ALA A 165 -1.68 -23.65 6.50
C ALA A 165 -1.01 -25.02 6.60
N ALA A 166 0.31 -25.08 6.80
CA ALA A 166 1.05 -26.33 6.97
C ALA A 166 0.67 -27.08 8.24
N ARG A 167 0.18 -26.40 9.26
CA ARG A 167 -0.34 -27.06 10.48
C ARG A 167 -1.74 -27.64 10.31
N ARG A 168 -2.51 -27.12 9.33
CA ARG A 168 -3.92 -27.51 9.14
C ARG A 168 -4.10 -28.60 8.10
N ALA A 169 -3.30 -28.58 7.04
CA ALA A 169 -3.46 -29.51 5.92
C ALA A 169 -2.17 -29.64 5.09
N VAL A 170 -2.20 -30.51 4.10
CA VAL A 170 -1.08 -30.71 3.18
C VAL A 170 -1.02 -29.57 2.17
N LEU A 171 0.08 -28.85 2.14
CA LEU A 171 0.25 -27.66 1.28
C LEU A 171 0.16 -27.97 -0.22
N SER A 172 0.49 -29.20 -0.66
CA SER A 172 0.39 -29.62 -2.06
C SER A 172 -1.04 -29.62 -2.62
N SER A 173 -2.05 -29.61 -1.75
CA SER A 173 -3.45 -29.44 -2.13
C SER A 173 -3.89 -27.97 -2.13
N GLY A 174 -2.97 -27.04 -1.91
CA GLY A 174 -3.25 -25.61 -1.87
C GLY A 174 -3.46 -25.02 -3.26
N LEU A 175 -4.43 -24.11 -3.36
CA LEU A 175 -4.75 -23.35 -4.55
C LEU A 175 -4.44 -21.87 -4.31
N VAL A 176 -3.62 -21.27 -5.17
CA VAL A 176 -3.37 -19.82 -5.19
C VAL A 176 -4.28 -19.18 -6.22
N VAL A 177 -5.22 -18.39 -5.77
CA VAL A 177 -6.17 -17.66 -6.62
C VAL A 177 -5.80 -16.18 -6.62
N SER A 178 -5.66 -15.59 -7.79
CA SER A 178 -5.38 -14.14 -7.90
C SER A 178 -6.17 -13.52 -9.04
N ASP A 179 -6.35 -12.20 -8.99
CA ASP A 179 -6.68 -11.41 -10.18
C ASP A 179 -5.41 -10.70 -10.72
N GLU A 180 -5.59 -9.82 -11.71
CA GLU A 180 -4.50 -9.06 -12.33
C GLU A 180 -4.23 -7.70 -11.64
N SER A 181 -4.77 -7.49 -10.44
CA SER A 181 -4.45 -6.27 -9.66
C SER A 181 -3.00 -6.34 -9.15
N THR A 182 -2.36 -5.18 -9.04
CA THR A 182 -0.98 -5.05 -8.56
C THR A 182 -0.75 -5.76 -7.23
N THR A 183 -1.68 -5.61 -6.28
CA THR A 183 -1.60 -6.28 -4.98
C THR A 183 -1.64 -7.79 -5.14
N ALA A 184 -2.59 -8.32 -5.94
CA ALA A 184 -2.73 -9.74 -6.16
C ALA A 184 -1.52 -10.36 -6.85
N ILE A 185 -0.95 -9.69 -7.82
CA ILE A 185 0.28 -10.12 -8.49
C ILE A 185 1.43 -10.19 -7.48
N THR A 186 1.60 -9.16 -6.64
CA THR A 186 2.64 -9.09 -5.62
C THR A 186 2.50 -10.21 -4.59
N ASP A 187 1.30 -10.44 -4.07
CA ASP A 187 1.01 -11.51 -3.13
C ASP A 187 1.21 -12.89 -3.77
N ARG A 188 0.70 -13.10 -4.99
CA ARG A 188 0.89 -14.35 -5.73
C ARG A 188 2.36 -14.70 -5.89
N ILE A 189 3.19 -13.75 -6.30
CA ILE A 189 4.63 -13.95 -6.45
C ILE A 189 5.27 -14.38 -5.12
N ALA A 190 4.90 -13.72 -4.02
CA ALA A 190 5.42 -14.05 -2.69
C ALA A 190 4.99 -15.44 -2.23
N PHE A 191 3.71 -15.80 -2.39
CA PHE A 191 3.20 -17.14 -2.06
C PHE A 191 3.86 -18.23 -2.88
N VAL A 192 3.96 -18.07 -4.20
CA VAL A 192 4.60 -19.03 -5.10
C VAL A 192 6.06 -19.24 -4.71
N LYS A 193 6.80 -18.15 -4.46
CA LYS A 193 8.19 -18.22 -4.03
C LYS A 193 8.36 -18.93 -2.68
N GLU A 194 7.49 -18.68 -1.74
CA GLU A 194 7.56 -19.31 -0.41
C GLU A 194 7.13 -20.78 -0.45
N LEU A 195 6.14 -21.16 -1.28
CA LEU A 195 5.79 -22.55 -1.54
C LEU A 195 6.96 -23.32 -2.18
N ALA A 196 7.62 -22.71 -3.18
CA ALA A 196 8.80 -23.32 -3.80
C ALA A 196 9.95 -23.55 -2.81
N ARG A 197 10.16 -22.66 -1.83
CA ARG A 197 11.14 -22.86 -0.73
C ARG A 197 10.80 -24.07 0.15
N ARG A 198 9.53 -24.45 0.20
CA ARG A 198 9.02 -25.63 0.93
C ARG A 198 8.92 -26.86 0.06
N THR A 199 9.49 -26.82 -1.15
CA THR A 199 9.44 -27.92 -2.15
C THR A 199 8.00 -28.29 -2.56
N VAL A 200 7.08 -27.34 -2.52
CA VAL A 200 5.68 -27.48 -2.93
C VAL A 200 5.48 -26.80 -4.27
N THR A 201 4.99 -27.54 -5.27
CA THR A 201 4.58 -26.97 -6.55
C THR A 201 3.20 -26.32 -6.39
N PRO A 202 3.08 -25.00 -6.59
CA PRO A 202 1.80 -24.32 -6.41
C PRO A 202 0.84 -24.60 -7.58
N ASN A 203 -0.43 -24.80 -7.26
CA ASN A 203 -1.50 -24.68 -8.24
C ASN A 203 -1.97 -23.23 -8.25
N VAL A 204 -1.83 -22.55 -9.39
CA VAL A 204 -2.11 -21.12 -9.52
C VAL A 204 -3.20 -20.89 -10.55
N VAL A 205 -4.22 -20.12 -10.18
CA VAL A 205 -5.34 -19.75 -11.06
C VAL A 205 -5.55 -18.25 -11.01
N THR A 206 -5.55 -17.65 -12.19
CA THR A 206 -5.94 -16.25 -12.34
C THR A 206 -7.40 -16.16 -12.77
N VAL A 207 -8.17 -15.34 -12.06
CA VAL A 207 -9.60 -15.15 -12.28
C VAL A 207 -9.95 -13.67 -12.33
N THR A 208 -10.98 -13.34 -13.10
CA THR A 208 -11.75 -12.11 -12.88
C THR A 208 -12.94 -12.39 -11.97
N ALA A 209 -13.53 -11.36 -11.38
CA ALA A 209 -14.71 -11.54 -10.53
C ALA A 209 -15.85 -12.31 -11.24
N SER A 210 -16.06 -12.04 -12.55
CA SER A 210 -17.09 -12.72 -13.35
C SER A 210 -16.80 -14.19 -13.67
N GLU A 211 -15.54 -14.59 -13.66
CA GLU A 211 -15.10 -15.96 -14.00
C GLU A 211 -14.85 -16.84 -12.76
N ALA A 212 -14.77 -16.22 -11.56
CA ALA A 212 -14.35 -16.91 -10.36
C ALA A 212 -15.14 -18.19 -10.11
N THR A 213 -16.46 -18.13 -10.13
CA THR A 213 -17.31 -19.30 -9.90
C THR A 213 -17.06 -20.44 -10.92
N GLN A 214 -16.95 -20.11 -12.19
CA GLN A 214 -16.77 -21.10 -13.25
C GLN A 214 -15.39 -21.77 -13.17
N LYS A 215 -14.34 -20.98 -12.98
CA LYS A 215 -12.95 -21.48 -12.93
C LYS A 215 -12.62 -22.20 -11.62
N LEU A 216 -13.17 -21.77 -10.49
CA LEU A 216 -12.79 -22.31 -9.19
C LEU A 216 -13.58 -23.58 -8.81
N ARG A 217 -14.86 -23.67 -9.18
CA ARG A 217 -15.71 -24.80 -8.79
C ARG A 217 -15.10 -26.19 -9.06
N PRO A 218 -14.53 -26.51 -10.24
CA PRO A 218 -13.95 -27.82 -10.51
C PRO A 218 -12.67 -28.08 -9.70
N LEU A 219 -11.94 -27.07 -9.28
CA LEU A 219 -10.69 -27.18 -8.54
C LEU A 219 -10.91 -27.37 -7.04
N LEU A 220 -11.99 -26.83 -6.52
CA LEU A 220 -12.29 -26.85 -5.09
C LEU A 220 -12.69 -28.25 -4.56
N ALA A 221 -13.09 -29.16 -5.43
CA ALA A 221 -13.41 -30.53 -5.06
C ALA A 221 -12.23 -31.29 -4.43
N THR A 222 -11.00 -30.92 -4.77
CA THR A 222 -9.76 -31.55 -4.28
C THR A 222 -8.87 -30.61 -3.47
N THR A 223 -9.36 -29.40 -3.19
CA THR A 223 -8.59 -28.34 -2.54
C THR A 223 -9.02 -28.18 -1.09
N SER A 224 -8.07 -28.31 -0.15
CA SER A 224 -8.30 -28.08 1.28
C SER A 224 -7.91 -26.69 1.75
N ILE A 225 -7.07 -25.98 0.97
CA ILE A 225 -6.53 -24.65 1.28
C ILE A 225 -6.62 -23.76 0.06
N VAL A 226 -7.18 -22.56 0.23
CA VAL A 226 -7.22 -21.53 -0.80
C VAL A 226 -6.53 -20.28 -0.28
N PHE A 227 -5.52 -19.80 -1.02
CA PHE A 227 -4.91 -18.49 -0.84
C PHE A 227 -5.50 -17.55 -1.88
N LEU A 228 -6.19 -16.52 -1.42
CA LEU A 228 -6.93 -15.62 -2.28
C LEU A 228 -6.34 -14.21 -2.22
N ALA A 229 -5.91 -13.71 -3.37
CA ALA A 229 -5.41 -12.37 -3.55
C ALA A 229 -6.14 -11.67 -4.69
N GLY A 230 -6.60 -10.43 -4.48
CA GLY A 230 -7.35 -9.71 -5.50
C GLY A 230 -7.98 -8.42 -5.02
N THR A 231 -8.89 -7.91 -5.84
CA THR A 231 -9.77 -6.80 -5.46
C THR A 231 -10.90 -7.28 -4.56
N PRO A 232 -11.56 -6.40 -3.79
CA PRO A 232 -12.69 -6.78 -2.93
C PRO A 232 -13.79 -7.57 -3.65
N ARG A 233 -14.09 -7.20 -4.89
CA ARG A 233 -15.08 -7.92 -5.69
C ARG A 233 -14.64 -9.34 -6.05
N THR A 234 -13.37 -9.53 -6.42
CA THR A 234 -12.80 -10.86 -6.68
C THR A 234 -12.82 -11.73 -5.44
N TYR A 235 -12.49 -11.17 -4.27
CA TYR A 235 -12.58 -11.88 -2.99
C TYR A 235 -13.99 -12.39 -2.71
N LEU A 236 -14.97 -11.53 -2.87
CA LEU A 236 -16.36 -11.87 -2.58
C LEU A 236 -16.86 -13.01 -3.48
N GLU A 237 -16.65 -12.88 -4.79
CA GLU A 237 -17.11 -13.91 -5.75
C GLU A 237 -16.36 -15.24 -5.58
N ALA A 238 -15.07 -15.20 -5.30
CA ALA A 238 -14.28 -16.40 -5.02
C ALA A 238 -14.70 -17.03 -3.68
N ALA A 239 -14.89 -16.23 -2.63
CA ALA A 239 -15.29 -16.72 -1.32
C ALA A 239 -16.66 -17.44 -1.32
N ARG A 240 -17.61 -16.94 -2.09
CA ARG A 240 -18.92 -17.59 -2.30
C ARG A 240 -18.83 -18.94 -2.98
N THR A 241 -17.73 -19.22 -3.64
CA THR A 241 -17.50 -20.49 -4.37
C THR A 241 -16.81 -21.53 -3.49
N VAL A 242 -16.12 -21.10 -2.44
CA VAL A 242 -15.39 -21.98 -1.51
C VAL A 242 -16.36 -22.82 -0.70
N THR A 243 -16.11 -24.12 -0.62
CA THR A 243 -16.98 -25.08 0.09
C THR A 243 -16.64 -25.15 1.58
N ALA A 244 -17.61 -25.61 2.38
CA ALA A 244 -17.39 -25.90 3.79
C ALA A 244 -16.27 -26.96 3.95
N GLY A 245 -15.34 -26.70 4.86
CA GLY A 245 -14.17 -27.56 5.09
C GLY A 245 -12.89 -27.09 4.39
N THR A 246 -12.97 -26.17 3.43
CA THR A 246 -11.80 -25.52 2.84
C THR A 246 -11.36 -24.34 3.72
N THR A 247 -10.08 -24.28 4.06
CA THR A 247 -9.53 -23.12 4.76
C THR A 247 -9.20 -22.04 3.75
N LEU A 248 -9.83 -20.86 3.90
CA LEU A 248 -9.62 -19.70 3.05
C LEU A 248 -8.69 -18.70 3.73
N TYR A 249 -7.60 -18.37 3.06
CA TYR A 249 -6.69 -17.29 3.44
C TYR A 249 -6.82 -16.14 2.48
N LEU A 250 -6.94 -14.93 3.03
CA LEU A 250 -7.03 -13.69 2.29
C LEU A 250 -5.72 -12.90 2.43
N SER A 251 -5.52 -11.89 1.60
CA SER A 251 -4.32 -11.04 1.71
C SER A 251 -4.43 -10.01 2.84
N TYR A 252 -3.32 -9.36 3.16
CA TYR A 252 -3.23 -8.29 4.16
C TYR A 252 -4.21 -7.13 3.90
N VAL A 253 -4.42 -6.80 2.63
CA VAL A 253 -5.34 -5.73 2.22
C VAL A 253 -6.82 -6.09 2.37
N CYS A 254 -7.14 -7.31 2.79
CA CYS A 254 -8.50 -7.70 3.18
C CYS A 254 -8.90 -7.24 4.59
N ASP A 255 -7.97 -6.69 5.35
CA ASP A 255 -8.23 -6.10 6.66
C ASP A 255 -8.88 -4.70 6.50
N TYR A 256 -9.97 -4.64 5.73
CA TYR A 256 -10.74 -3.40 5.59
C TYR A 256 -11.90 -3.36 6.57
N GLY A 257 -12.29 -2.17 6.96
CA GLY A 257 -13.44 -1.96 7.82
C GLY A 257 -14.79 -2.43 7.23
N ASP A 258 -14.90 -2.51 5.91
CA ASP A 258 -16.15 -2.83 5.21
C ASP A 258 -16.05 -4.17 4.47
N ILE A 259 -15.95 -5.26 5.23
CA ILE A 259 -15.96 -6.65 4.71
C ILE A 259 -17.24 -7.39 5.08
N GLY A 260 -18.34 -6.69 5.36
CA GLY A 260 -19.58 -7.31 5.79
C GLY A 260 -20.04 -8.44 4.87
N ASP A 261 -20.08 -8.18 3.57
CA ASP A 261 -20.44 -9.18 2.55
C ASP A 261 -19.48 -10.37 2.51
N LEU A 262 -18.16 -10.09 2.66
CA LEU A 262 -17.16 -11.14 2.71
C LEU A 262 -17.27 -12.00 3.97
N ARG A 263 -17.57 -11.37 5.11
CA ARG A 263 -17.85 -12.08 6.36
C ARG A 263 -18.98 -13.07 6.19
N ASP A 264 -20.06 -12.65 5.57
CA ASP A 264 -21.26 -13.48 5.38
C ASP A 264 -21.00 -14.60 4.37
N ALA A 265 -20.15 -14.35 3.36
CA ALA A 265 -19.74 -15.37 2.38
C ALA A 265 -18.70 -16.36 2.91
N ALA A 266 -17.78 -15.92 3.78
CA ALA A 266 -16.68 -16.73 4.28
C ALA A 266 -16.34 -16.41 5.75
N PRO A 267 -17.22 -16.76 6.71
CA PRO A 267 -17.06 -16.42 8.12
C PRO A 267 -15.83 -17.04 8.79
N LEU A 268 -15.24 -18.07 8.17
CA LEU A 268 -14.03 -18.74 8.66
C LEU A 268 -12.75 -18.31 7.93
N ALA A 269 -12.82 -17.31 7.07
CA ALA A 269 -11.65 -16.80 6.38
C ALA A 269 -10.63 -16.22 7.38
N LEU A 270 -9.36 -16.43 7.06
CA LEU A 270 -8.22 -15.92 7.82
C LEU A 270 -7.43 -14.94 6.96
N TRP A 271 -6.88 -13.89 7.56
CA TRP A 271 -5.98 -12.96 6.88
C TRP A 271 -4.86 -12.49 7.81
N PRO A 272 -3.67 -12.22 7.29
CA PRO A 272 -2.58 -11.68 8.09
C PRO A 272 -2.82 -10.21 8.41
N GLY A 273 -2.55 -9.79 9.64
CA GLY A 273 -2.67 -8.40 10.07
C GLY A 273 -1.97 -8.14 11.40
N SER A 274 -2.02 -6.91 11.87
CA SER A 274 -1.46 -6.55 13.17
C SER A 274 -2.28 -7.14 14.30
N ARG A 275 -1.66 -7.96 15.15
CA ARG A 275 -2.31 -8.53 16.33
C ARG A 275 -2.85 -7.48 17.30
N TRP A 276 -2.25 -6.30 17.31
CA TRP A 276 -2.60 -5.23 18.25
C TRP A 276 -3.91 -4.53 17.89
N VAL A 277 -4.29 -4.56 16.62
CA VAL A 277 -5.55 -4.01 16.13
C VAL A 277 -6.72 -4.96 16.38
N ALA A 278 -6.46 -6.26 16.26
CA ALA A 278 -7.51 -7.30 16.39
C ALA A 278 -7.82 -7.71 17.83
N ALA A 279 -6.88 -7.55 18.77
CA ALA A 279 -7.04 -7.98 20.16
C ALA A 279 -6.68 -6.85 21.13
N PRO A 280 -7.56 -5.85 21.29
CA PRO A 280 -7.26 -4.67 22.11
C PRO A 280 -7.09 -4.94 23.61
N ALA A 281 -7.35 -6.13 24.12
CA ALA A 281 -7.61 -6.33 25.53
C ALA A 281 -6.75 -7.36 26.26
N SER A 282 -5.63 -7.80 25.73
CA SER A 282 -4.69 -8.47 26.64
C SER A 282 -3.84 -7.41 27.34
N GLY A 283 -3.79 -7.40 28.67
CA GLY A 283 -3.20 -6.38 29.54
C GLY A 283 -1.72 -5.98 29.31
N THR A 284 -1.21 -6.25 28.12
CA THR A 284 0.11 -5.90 27.59
C THR A 284 0.05 -4.81 26.50
N SER A 285 -1.14 -4.29 26.16
CA SER A 285 -1.27 -3.22 25.18
C SER A 285 -0.79 -1.89 25.77
N SER A 286 0.02 -1.13 25.01
CA SER A 286 0.44 0.21 25.43
C SER A 286 -0.76 1.17 25.49
N THR A 287 -0.68 2.18 26.36
CA THR A 287 -1.70 3.23 26.45
C THR A 287 -1.96 3.88 25.09
N ALA A 288 -0.92 4.14 24.30
CA ALA A 288 -1.04 4.71 22.97
C ALA A 288 -1.90 3.84 22.01
N ARG A 289 -1.71 2.52 22.06
CA ARG A 289 -2.52 1.58 21.23
C ARG A 289 -3.98 1.58 21.66
N THR A 290 -4.23 1.52 22.97
CA THR A 290 -5.60 1.54 23.51
C THR A 290 -6.30 2.85 23.17
N SER A 291 -5.63 3.98 23.31
CA SER A 291 -6.16 5.31 22.96
C SER A 291 -6.45 5.44 21.47
N PHE A 292 -5.56 4.95 20.60
CA PHE A 292 -5.80 4.91 19.17
C PHE A 292 -7.05 4.10 18.83
N ILE A 293 -7.14 2.87 19.33
CA ILE A 293 -8.27 1.97 19.05
C ILE A 293 -9.59 2.62 19.46
N GLN A 294 -9.65 3.19 20.66
CA GLN A 294 -10.87 3.84 21.15
C GLN A 294 -11.23 5.05 20.29
N ALA A 295 -10.28 5.94 20.04
CA ALA A 295 -10.53 7.16 19.27
C ALA A 295 -10.91 6.84 17.80
N TYR A 296 -10.32 5.79 17.24
CA TYR A 296 -10.66 5.35 15.89
C TYR A 296 -12.04 4.70 15.85
N MET A 297 -12.38 3.85 16.84
CA MET A 297 -13.72 3.26 17.00
C MET A 297 -14.81 4.32 17.04
N ASP A 298 -14.59 5.39 17.81
CA ASP A 298 -15.55 6.50 17.96
C ASP A 298 -15.73 7.29 16.65
N ARG A 299 -14.70 7.31 15.80
CA ARG A 299 -14.69 8.07 14.53
C ARG A 299 -15.19 7.28 13.33
N ALA A 300 -14.73 6.05 13.17
CA ALA A 300 -14.85 5.30 11.92
C ALA A 300 -15.18 3.80 12.10
N GLY A 301 -15.43 3.37 13.33
CA GLY A 301 -15.64 1.95 13.64
C GLY A 301 -14.33 1.18 13.87
N PRO A 302 -14.34 -0.16 13.78
CA PRO A 302 -13.18 -0.97 14.10
C PRO A 302 -11.95 -0.59 13.27
N PRO A 303 -10.78 -0.32 13.89
CA PRO A 303 -9.58 -0.02 13.14
C PRO A 303 -9.06 -1.25 12.39
N THR A 304 -8.39 -1.00 11.27
CA THR A 304 -7.73 -2.01 10.45
C THR A 304 -6.22 -1.89 10.57
N SER A 305 -5.48 -2.92 10.16
CA SER A 305 -4.01 -2.86 10.16
C SER A 305 -3.48 -1.74 9.24
N VAL A 306 -4.16 -1.49 8.12
CA VAL A 306 -3.77 -0.40 7.19
C VAL A 306 -4.06 0.98 7.78
N ALA A 307 -5.15 1.14 8.54
CA ALA A 307 -5.45 2.36 9.29
C ALA A 307 -4.38 2.63 10.35
N ALA A 308 -4.01 1.60 11.11
CA ALA A 308 -2.96 1.71 12.13
C ALA A 308 -1.60 2.10 11.52
N SER A 309 -1.22 1.48 10.39
CA SER A 309 0.02 1.85 9.68
C SER A 309 -0.01 3.29 9.14
N ALA A 310 -1.16 3.79 8.72
CA ALA A 310 -1.32 5.17 8.27
C ALA A 310 -1.20 6.17 9.44
N TYR A 311 -1.81 5.86 10.58
CA TYR A 311 -1.64 6.64 11.81
C TYR A 311 -0.16 6.71 12.22
N ASP A 312 0.50 5.57 12.23
CA ASP A 312 1.92 5.46 12.56
C ASP A 312 2.82 6.22 11.57
N ALA A 313 2.42 6.34 10.30
CA ALA A 313 3.18 7.09 9.30
C ALA A 313 3.34 8.57 9.70
N LEU A 314 2.25 9.23 10.11
CA LEU A 314 2.32 10.61 10.59
C LEU A 314 3.06 10.72 11.93
N ALA A 315 2.85 9.77 12.83
CA ALA A 315 3.54 9.75 14.11
C ALA A 315 5.07 9.63 13.95
N LEU A 316 5.53 8.75 13.06
CA LEU A 316 6.95 8.61 12.73
C LEU A 316 7.54 9.89 12.11
N LEU A 317 6.85 10.47 11.13
CA LEU A 317 7.29 11.69 10.47
C LEU A 317 7.34 12.87 11.44
N SER A 318 6.34 13.01 12.31
CA SER A 318 6.31 14.06 13.32
C SER A 318 7.45 13.90 14.33
N ALA A 319 7.69 12.70 14.84
CA ALA A 319 8.77 12.43 15.77
C ALA A 319 10.17 12.72 15.16
N ALA A 320 10.36 12.43 13.88
CA ALA A 320 11.58 12.82 13.17
C ALA A 320 11.67 14.35 12.99
N ALA A 321 10.56 14.99 12.62
CA ALA A 321 10.49 16.42 12.38
C ALA A 321 10.66 17.29 13.63
N GLU A 322 10.32 16.77 14.82
CA GLU A 322 10.63 17.43 16.12
C GLU A 322 12.14 17.69 16.30
N ARG A 323 12.99 16.88 15.65
CA ARG A 323 14.43 17.07 15.67
C ARG A 323 14.89 17.93 14.49
N SER A 324 14.32 17.74 13.31
CA SER A 324 14.63 18.53 12.12
C SER A 324 13.62 18.27 11.02
N ILE A 325 13.19 19.31 10.31
CA ILE A 325 12.41 19.21 9.07
C ILE A 325 13.30 19.06 7.81
N ASP A 326 14.62 19.04 7.97
CA ASP A 326 15.53 18.71 6.86
C ASP A 326 15.33 17.26 6.44
N PRO A 327 15.00 16.97 5.16
CA PRO A 327 14.67 15.61 4.72
C PRO A 327 15.81 14.61 4.92
N ILE A 328 17.07 15.05 4.80
CA ILE A 328 18.23 14.17 4.99
C ILE A 328 18.31 13.75 6.45
N VAL A 329 18.19 14.73 7.37
CA VAL A 329 18.19 14.48 8.80
C VAL A 329 16.99 13.60 9.20
N MET A 330 15.80 13.88 8.67
CA MET A 330 14.61 13.06 8.91
C MET A 330 14.82 11.62 8.47
N ARG A 331 15.36 11.40 7.26
CA ARG A 331 15.69 10.06 6.76
C ARG A 331 16.66 9.34 7.71
N ASP A 332 17.72 10.02 8.13
CA ASP A 332 18.76 9.44 8.98
C ASP A 332 18.23 9.11 10.38
N LEU A 333 17.32 9.92 10.90
CA LEU A 333 16.60 9.63 12.14
C LEU A 333 15.66 8.42 12.00
N LEU A 334 14.91 8.33 10.91
CA LEU A 334 14.03 7.19 10.64
C LEU A 334 14.83 5.89 10.52
N GLN A 335 15.92 5.88 9.76
CA GLN A 335 16.70 4.66 9.52
C GLN A 335 17.59 4.20 10.69
N SER A 336 17.74 5.00 11.73
CA SER A 336 18.59 4.67 12.88
C SER A 336 17.81 4.31 14.14
N GLY A 337 16.45 4.27 14.08
CA GLY A 337 15.60 4.19 15.24
C GLY A 337 14.73 2.96 15.35
N THR A 338 14.27 2.73 16.59
CA THR A 338 13.13 1.87 16.90
C THR A 338 11.97 2.76 17.33
N PHE A 339 10.81 2.54 16.73
CA PHE A 339 9.63 3.34 16.95
C PHE A 339 8.44 2.47 17.41
N ALA A 340 7.89 2.76 18.58
CA ALA A 340 6.73 2.05 19.12
C ALA A 340 5.44 2.62 18.53
N GLY A 341 4.98 2.06 17.42
CA GLY A 341 3.72 2.43 16.78
C GLY A 341 2.50 1.70 17.36
N VAL A 342 1.32 2.07 16.86
CA VAL A 342 0.06 1.41 17.21
C VAL A 342 -0.13 0.10 16.45
N ALA A 343 0.34 0.02 15.20
CA ALA A 343 0.30 -1.21 14.41
C ALA A 343 1.36 -2.22 14.86
N THR A 344 2.56 -1.76 15.17
CA THR A 344 3.72 -2.59 15.50
C THR A 344 4.82 -1.74 16.14
N THR A 345 5.89 -2.39 16.58
CA THR A 345 7.16 -1.73 16.85
C THR A 345 8.02 -1.78 15.58
N TYR A 346 8.24 -0.62 14.97
CA TYR A 346 9.06 -0.50 13.77
C TYR A 346 10.54 -0.47 14.14
N THR A 347 11.36 -1.17 13.36
CA THR A 347 12.81 -1.08 13.46
C THR A 347 13.38 -0.96 12.05
N PHE A 348 14.03 0.15 11.79
CA PHE A 348 14.70 0.40 10.52
C PHE A 348 16.23 0.39 10.71
N SER A 349 16.96 0.19 9.63
CA SER A 349 18.41 0.34 9.60
C SER A 349 18.85 0.92 8.25
N PRO A 350 20.07 1.44 8.10
CA PRO A 350 20.56 1.95 6.82
C PRO A 350 20.51 0.96 5.66
N SER A 351 20.49 -0.34 5.95
CA SER A 351 20.42 -1.41 4.94
C SER A 351 19.03 -2.03 4.79
N GLN A 352 18.10 -1.72 5.68
CA GLN A 352 16.75 -2.31 5.68
C GLN A 352 15.70 -1.30 6.16
N HIS A 353 14.85 -0.89 5.25
CA HIS A 353 13.75 0.05 5.50
C HIS A 353 12.37 -0.60 5.55
N ALA A 354 12.26 -1.94 5.63
CA ALA A 354 11.05 -2.64 5.99
C ALA A 354 11.02 -2.82 7.52
N GLY A 355 10.27 -1.95 8.20
CA GLY A 355 10.36 -1.81 9.65
C GLY A 355 9.38 -2.66 10.45
N PHE A 356 8.39 -3.32 9.81
CA PHE A 356 7.35 -4.06 10.52
C PHE A 356 7.91 -5.26 11.29
N ASN A 357 7.61 -5.34 12.60
CA ASN A 357 8.02 -6.47 13.42
C ASN A 357 7.14 -7.70 13.13
N THR A 358 7.74 -8.76 12.57
CA THR A 358 7.05 -10.01 12.25
C THR A 358 6.39 -10.66 13.47
N GLY A 359 6.92 -10.46 14.68
CA GLY A 359 6.32 -10.94 15.93
C GLY A 359 4.97 -10.32 16.25
N ASP A 360 4.65 -9.16 15.64
CA ASP A 360 3.36 -8.50 15.80
C ASP A 360 2.36 -8.86 14.69
N LEU A 361 2.76 -9.71 13.73
CA LEU A 361 1.91 -10.21 12.67
C LEU A 361 1.15 -11.45 13.15
N ALA A 362 -0.16 -11.47 12.99
CA ALA A 362 -1.02 -12.58 13.36
C ALA A 362 -2.03 -12.86 12.24
N LEU A 363 -2.61 -14.07 12.26
CA LEU A 363 -3.77 -14.39 11.46
C LEU A 363 -5.02 -13.94 12.20
N LEU A 364 -5.74 -13.03 11.56
CA LEU A 364 -6.99 -12.48 12.03
C LEU A 364 -8.15 -13.27 11.44
N ARG A 365 -9.26 -13.25 12.15
CA ARG A 365 -10.55 -13.81 11.68
C ARG A 365 -11.67 -12.88 12.08
N TYR A 366 -12.77 -12.95 11.37
CA TYR A 366 -13.97 -12.26 11.78
C TYR A 366 -14.53 -12.90 13.06
N VAL A 367 -14.80 -12.05 14.05
CA VAL A 367 -15.51 -12.47 15.27
C VAL A 367 -16.83 -11.71 15.28
N ALA A 368 -17.94 -12.41 15.11
CA ALA A 368 -19.26 -11.79 15.24
C ALA A 368 -19.37 -11.08 16.61
N PRO A 369 -19.86 -9.86 16.67
CA PRO A 369 -20.13 -9.21 17.95
C PRO A 369 -21.05 -10.14 18.77
N ARG A 370 -20.67 -10.40 20.02
CA ARG A 370 -21.56 -11.12 20.95
C ARG A 370 -22.78 -10.22 21.16
N VAL A 371 -23.92 -10.63 20.63
CA VAL A 371 -25.20 -10.00 20.99
C VAL A 371 -25.37 -10.28 22.49
N PRO A 372 -25.49 -9.26 23.35
CA PRO A 372 -25.84 -9.53 24.74
C PRO A 372 -27.15 -10.33 24.75
N PRO A 373 -27.30 -11.33 25.64
CA PRO A 373 -28.56 -12.04 25.76
C PRO A 373 -29.64 -10.99 26.02
N ALA A 374 -30.73 -11.06 25.24
CA ALA A 374 -31.89 -10.20 25.48
C ALA A 374 -32.30 -10.39 26.92
N VAL A 375 -32.32 -9.31 27.70
CA VAL A 375 -32.87 -9.30 29.05
C VAL A 375 -34.39 -9.53 28.86
N GLN A 376 -34.84 -10.72 29.22
CA GLN A 376 -36.28 -11.03 29.26
C GLN A 376 -36.93 -10.33 30.45
#